data_8ea8fdc9c573faf46598b2a398673fc9
#
_entry.id   8ea8fdc9c573faf46598b2a398673fc9
#
_cell.length_a   1.000
_cell.length_b   1.000
_cell.length_c   1.000
_cell.angle_alpha   90.00
_cell.angle_beta   90.00
_cell.angle_gamma   90.00
#
_symmetry.space_group_name_H-M   'P 1'
#
loop_
_entity.id
_entity.type
_entity.pdbx_description
1 polymer ?
#
loop_
_entity_poly.entity_id
_entity_poly.type
_entity_poly.pdbx_seq_one_letter_code
_entity_poly.pdbx_strand_id
1 'polypeptide(L)'
;MRRGSCGIPRNANAFTLILLSTHFAPSPTLTGLVMDVVQLKTLIHVAELGSLSKASDRLHIAQPALSRQIRLLEKELGAYLFDRHGRGMEITDAGREVLAHATRIMEEMESIRSSVVGGKSSFRGTVMIGTTPTVAEIVTVPLVRKIKEEHPNLAIRFSSAFSGYLLDWVQRGELELAISYDPQPLHTLRIVPVMMENLLLVGPASANLRLDAPVSFESLAEQQLVLPSARHSLRVILDNCAREVGIKLKTSVEADSFGAMIDLVRNGFGLTALPLASIYTQIESGVLSAAPLVDPIPMRKLVQVFPADRRVSPAAKFVGDAFIEIAADLVGREIWAGHML
;
A
#
# COMPACT_ATOMS: atom_id res chain seq x y z
N MET A 1 -54.84 19.19 -71.13
CA MET A 1 -56.28 19.52 -70.84
C MET A 1 -56.51 19.36 -69.35
N ARG A 2 -57.05 20.44 -68.73
CA ARG A 2 -57.67 20.55 -67.38
C ARG A 2 -56.75 20.18 -66.17
N ARG A 3 -56.16 21.12 -65.45
CA ARG A 3 -56.70 22.07 -64.47
C ARG A 3 -57.62 21.41 -63.44
N GLY A 4 -57.17 21.41 -62.20
CA GLY A 4 -57.92 21.12 -60.99
C GLY A 4 -57.16 21.56 -59.80
N SER A 5 -57.43 22.73 -59.37
CA SER A 5 -56.94 23.51 -58.19
C SER A 5 -57.66 23.11 -56.90
N CYS A 6 -57.21 23.64 -55.86
CA CYS A 6 -57.83 23.81 -54.51
C CYS A 6 -57.48 22.73 -53.51
N GLY A 7 -57.15 23.01 -52.34
CA GLY A 7 -57.22 24.20 -51.49
C GLY A 7 -56.61 23.88 -50.14
N ILE A 8 -55.94 24.85 -49.59
CA ILE A 8 -55.46 24.84 -48.21
C ILE A 8 -56.64 25.17 -47.27
N PRO A 9 -56.78 24.57 -46.15
CA PRO A 9 -57.28 25.29 -45.03
C PRO A 9 -56.21 25.46 -43.97
N ARG A 10 -55.90 26.72 -43.68
CA ARG A 10 -55.37 27.17 -42.45
C ARG A 10 -56.31 26.76 -41.32
N ASN A 11 -55.79 26.09 -40.30
CA ASN A 11 -56.33 26.21 -38.96
C ASN A 11 -55.17 26.24 -37.96
N ALA A 12 -54.96 27.41 -37.43
CA ALA A 12 -54.20 27.66 -36.20
C ALA A 12 -55.03 27.09 -35.04
N ASN A 13 -54.45 26.25 -34.24
CA ASN A 13 -54.90 26.11 -32.84
C ASN A 13 -53.76 25.70 -31.94
N ALA A 14 -53.42 26.63 -31.14
CA ALA A 14 -53.17 26.53 -29.69
C ALA A 14 -52.37 25.30 -29.24
N PHE A 15 -51.06 25.49 -29.15
CA PHE A 15 -50.25 24.70 -28.22
C PHE A 15 -50.66 25.10 -26.78
N THR A 16 -51.56 24.31 -26.22
CA THR A 16 -51.86 24.34 -24.80
C THR A 16 -50.66 23.81 -24.04
N LEU A 17 -49.89 24.71 -23.41
CA LEU A 17 -48.83 24.39 -22.49
C LEU A 17 -49.44 23.69 -21.26
N ILE A 18 -49.42 22.36 -21.22
CA ILE A 18 -49.70 21.60 -20.03
C ILE A 18 -48.43 21.71 -19.14
N LEU A 19 -48.44 22.70 -18.26
CA LEU A 19 -47.57 22.73 -17.09
C LEU A 19 -48.00 21.59 -16.18
N LEU A 20 -47.39 20.43 -16.39
CA LEU A 20 -47.35 19.38 -15.38
C LEU A 20 -46.44 19.91 -14.22
N SER A 21 -47.08 20.54 -13.27
CA SER A 21 -46.50 20.75 -11.95
C SER A 21 -46.31 19.36 -11.31
N THR A 22 -45.19 18.73 -11.64
CA THR A 22 -44.68 17.63 -10.79
C THR A 22 -44.36 18.26 -9.45
N HIS A 23 -45.27 18.15 -8.52
CA HIS A 23 -44.96 18.26 -7.10
C HIS A 23 -43.93 17.19 -6.83
N PHE A 24 -42.67 17.60 -6.83
CA PHE A 24 -41.60 16.84 -6.21
C PHE A 24 -41.94 16.85 -4.71
N ALA A 25 -42.64 15.82 -4.24
CA ALA A 25 -42.76 15.58 -2.82
C ALA A 25 -41.35 15.52 -2.27
N PRO A 26 -40.98 16.31 -1.25
CA PRO A 26 -39.68 16.15 -0.62
C PRO A 26 -39.62 14.71 -0.14
N SER A 27 -38.64 13.96 -0.66
CA SER A 27 -38.27 12.65 -0.14
C SER A 27 -38.15 12.75 1.39
N PRO A 28 -38.57 11.72 2.14
CA PRO A 28 -38.49 11.76 3.60
C PRO A 28 -37.06 12.16 3.96
N THR A 29 -36.96 13.28 4.60
CA THR A 29 -35.76 13.90 5.13
C THR A 29 -34.84 12.85 5.72
N LEU A 30 -33.65 12.72 5.17
CA LEU A 30 -32.43 12.24 5.81
C LEU A 30 -32.12 13.20 7.01
N THR A 31 -33.06 13.36 7.92
CA THR A 31 -32.90 14.06 9.17
C THR A 31 -32.31 13.09 10.18
N GLY A 32 -31.04 12.77 10.02
CA GLY A 32 -30.41 11.83 10.95
C GLY A 32 -28.89 11.80 10.94
N LEU A 33 -28.24 12.21 9.88
CA LEU A 33 -26.78 12.24 9.85
C LEU A 33 -26.32 13.54 9.21
N VAL A 34 -25.92 14.49 10.04
CA VAL A 34 -25.31 15.76 9.60
C VAL A 34 -23.87 15.85 10.09
N MET A 35 -23.15 14.72 10.04
CA MET A 35 -21.70 14.77 10.16
C MET A 35 -21.15 15.59 9.01
N ASP A 36 -20.52 16.71 9.30
CA ASP A 36 -19.95 17.57 8.27
C ASP A 36 -18.42 17.50 8.21
N VAL A 37 -17.89 17.93 7.07
CA VAL A 37 -16.45 17.94 6.81
C VAL A 37 -15.68 18.82 7.80
N VAL A 38 -16.32 19.87 8.34
CA VAL A 38 -15.67 20.77 9.30
C VAL A 38 -15.47 20.06 10.65
N GLN A 39 -16.43 19.23 11.05
CA GLN A 39 -16.29 18.40 12.25
C GLN A 39 -15.18 17.38 12.12
N LEU A 40 -15.07 16.69 10.95
CA LEU A 40 -14.00 15.73 10.67
C LEU A 40 -12.64 16.43 10.66
N LYS A 41 -12.52 17.58 10.03
CA LYS A 41 -11.31 18.39 10.03
C LYS A 41 -10.91 18.80 11.45
N THR A 42 -11.88 19.19 12.27
CA THR A 42 -11.65 19.55 13.67
C THR A 42 -11.15 18.36 14.48
N LEU A 43 -11.75 17.18 14.30
CA LEU A 43 -11.30 15.93 14.93
C LEU A 43 -9.81 15.66 14.63
N ILE A 44 -9.42 15.74 13.35
CA ILE A 44 -8.04 15.48 12.90
C ILE A 44 -7.08 16.44 13.62
N HIS A 45 -7.32 17.75 13.58
CA HIS A 45 -6.41 18.72 14.17
C HIS A 45 -6.34 18.64 15.70
N VAL A 46 -7.45 18.33 16.37
CA VAL A 46 -7.47 18.15 17.83
C VAL A 46 -6.70 16.88 18.21
N ALA A 47 -6.84 15.80 17.43
CA ALA A 47 -6.11 14.56 17.66
C ALA A 47 -4.59 14.74 17.47
N GLU A 48 -4.17 15.45 16.40
CA GLU A 48 -2.75 15.73 16.12
C GLU A 48 -2.08 16.58 17.21
N LEU A 49 -2.79 17.58 17.74
CA LEU A 49 -2.21 18.56 18.64
C LEU A 49 -2.45 18.26 20.12
N GLY A 50 -3.32 17.31 20.43
CA GLY A 50 -3.72 16.95 21.79
C GLY A 50 -4.35 18.10 22.59
N SER A 51 -4.80 19.17 21.91
CA SER A 51 -5.24 20.40 22.56
C SER A 51 -6.21 21.20 21.70
N LEU A 52 -7.37 21.53 22.25
CA LEU A 52 -8.35 22.43 21.62
C LEU A 52 -7.80 23.84 21.40
N SER A 53 -6.98 24.36 22.32
CA SER A 53 -6.37 25.68 22.18
C SER A 53 -5.41 25.73 21.00
N LYS A 54 -4.47 24.78 20.93
CA LYS A 54 -3.52 24.70 19.80
C LYS A 54 -4.26 24.48 18.46
N ALA A 55 -5.32 23.67 18.45
CA ALA A 55 -6.14 23.47 17.26
C ALA A 55 -6.89 24.75 16.86
N SER A 56 -7.37 25.53 17.85
CA SER A 56 -7.97 26.86 17.64
C SER A 56 -7.03 27.82 16.94
N ASP A 57 -5.79 27.92 17.43
CA ASP A 57 -4.76 28.77 16.85
C ASP A 57 -4.42 28.34 15.41
N ARG A 58 -4.28 27.04 15.16
CA ARG A 58 -3.94 26.48 13.82
C ARG A 58 -5.06 26.64 12.80
N LEU A 59 -6.31 26.49 13.24
CA LEU A 59 -7.48 26.59 12.36
C LEU A 59 -8.04 28.02 12.24
N HIS A 60 -7.58 28.94 13.07
CA HIS A 60 -8.14 30.29 13.21
C HIS A 60 -9.64 30.29 13.52
N ILE A 61 -10.09 29.34 14.36
CA ILE A 61 -11.47 29.16 14.81
C ILE A 61 -11.50 29.25 16.34
N ALA A 62 -12.45 29.98 16.89
CA ALA A 62 -12.55 30.10 18.33
C ALA A 62 -12.71 28.73 19.03
N GLN A 63 -11.96 28.52 20.13
CA GLN A 63 -11.95 27.26 20.89
C GLN A 63 -13.36 26.77 21.30
N PRO A 64 -14.33 27.62 21.73
CA PRO A 64 -15.68 27.16 22.01
C PRO A 64 -16.41 26.56 20.81
N ALA A 65 -16.13 27.06 19.59
CA ALA A 65 -16.69 26.52 18.35
C ALA A 65 -16.13 25.14 18.04
N LEU A 66 -14.82 24.94 18.16
CA LEU A 66 -14.19 23.63 18.00
C LEU A 66 -14.71 22.61 19.02
N SER A 67 -14.82 23.03 20.31
CA SER A 67 -15.38 22.18 21.35
C SER A 67 -16.84 21.78 21.06
N ARG A 68 -17.63 22.69 20.47
CA ARG A 68 -19.00 22.40 20.03
C ARG A 68 -19.01 21.40 18.86
N GLN A 69 -18.15 21.56 17.88
CA GLN A 69 -18.03 20.64 16.72
C GLN A 69 -17.70 19.22 17.17
N ILE A 70 -16.73 19.04 18.07
CA ILE A 70 -16.40 17.72 18.64
C ILE A 70 -17.60 17.15 19.39
N ARG A 71 -18.27 17.91 20.25
CA ARG A 71 -19.45 17.42 20.99
C ARG A 71 -20.61 17.02 20.08
N LEU A 72 -20.83 17.74 18.98
CA LEU A 72 -21.88 17.39 18.03
C LEU A 72 -21.53 16.07 17.32
N LEU A 73 -20.27 15.88 16.93
CA LEU A 73 -19.79 14.64 16.32
C LEU A 73 -19.91 13.46 17.31
N GLU A 74 -19.48 13.63 18.56
CA GLU A 74 -19.60 12.62 19.63
C GLU A 74 -21.07 12.25 19.89
N LYS A 75 -21.96 13.26 19.93
CA LYS A 75 -23.39 13.03 20.08
C LYS A 75 -24.03 12.25 18.95
N GLU A 76 -23.62 12.54 17.71
CA GLU A 76 -24.12 11.87 16.52
C GLU A 76 -23.65 10.41 16.45
N LEU A 77 -22.37 10.17 16.77
CA LEU A 77 -21.79 8.83 16.77
C LEU A 77 -22.13 8.01 18.02
N GLY A 78 -22.69 8.65 19.06
CA GLY A 78 -23.04 7.99 20.32
C GLY A 78 -21.82 7.52 21.13
N ALA A 79 -20.62 8.05 20.86
CA ALA A 79 -19.37 7.68 21.50
C ALA A 79 -18.50 8.91 21.78
N TYR A 80 -17.78 8.89 22.90
CA TYR A 80 -16.75 9.89 23.18
C TYR A 80 -15.51 9.59 22.33
N LEU A 81 -15.01 10.60 21.61
CA LEU A 81 -13.84 10.48 20.76
C LEU A 81 -12.58 10.97 21.47
N PHE A 82 -12.74 11.72 22.55
CA PHE A 82 -11.64 12.21 23.37
C PHE A 82 -11.94 12.09 24.85
N ASP A 83 -10.92 11.70 25.61
CA ASP A 83 -10.86 11.87 27.04
C ASP A 83 -10.30 13.26 27.36
N ARG A 84 -11.01 13.99 28.25
CA ARG A 84 -10.64 15.36 28.64
C ARG A 84 -9.95 15.33 29.98
N HIS A 85 -8.66 15.66 29.98
CA HIS A 85 -7.84 15.75 31.18
C HIS A 85 -7.36 17.20 31.38
N GLY A 86 -6.95 17.54 32.62
CA GLY A 86 -6.37 18.85 32.90
C GLY A 86 -5.15 19.22 32.10
N ARG A 87 -4.54 18.25 31.38
CA ARG A 87 -3.37 18.41 30.52
C ARG A 87 -3.68 18.45 29.04
N GLY A 88 -4.94 18.25 28.60
CA GLY A 88 -5.31 18.29 27.18
C GLY A 88 -6.43 17.33 26.79
N MET A 89 -6.42 16.93 25.53
CA MET A 89 -7.38 16.03 24.90
C MET A 89 -6.61 14.77 24.45
N GLU A 90 -6.98 13.62 24.98
CA GLU A 90 -6.43 12.32 24.58
C GLU A 90 -7.48 11.58 23.75
N ILE A 91 -7.06 11.02 22.61
CA ILE A 91 -7.97 10.32 21.71
C ILE A 91 -8.31 8.93 22.25
N THR A 92 -9.60 8.58 22.29
CA THR A 92 -10.10 7.26 22.69
C THR A 92 -9.89 6.22 21.60
N ASP A 93 -10.16 4.92 21.86
CA ASP A 93 -10.14 3.88 20.84
C ASP A 93 -11.17 4.15 19.74
N ALA A 94 -12.40 4.52 20.11
CA ALA A 94 -13.42 4.95 19.16
C ALA A 94 -12.99 6.18 18.37
N GLY A 95 -12.30 7.13 19.03
CA GLY A 95 -11.74 8.30 18.36
C GLY A 95 -10.68 7.94 17.33
N ARG A 96 -9.81 6.96 17.62
CA ARG A 96 -8.79 6.48 16.66
C ARG A 96 -9.42 5.86 15.41
N GLU A 97 -10.48 5.07 15.58
CA GLU A 97 -11.22 4.48 14.47
C GLU A 97 -11.85 5.56 13.58
N VAL A 98 -12.57 6.51 14.20
CA VAL A 98 -13.19 7.63 13.47
C VAL A 98 -12.14 8.53 12.82
N LEU A 99 -10.99 8.75 13.45
CA LEU A 99 -9.87 9.52 12.90
C LEU A 99 -9.34 8.89 11.59
N ALA A 100 -9.19 7.57 11.56
CA ALA A 100 -8.75 6.87 10.35
C ALA A 100 -9.74 7.05 9.18
N HIS A 101 -11.05 7.03 9.46
CA HIS A 101 -12.08 7.31 8.46
C HIS A 101 -12.10 8.79 8.05
N ALA A 102 -12.00 9.72 9.00
CA ALA A 102 -11.99 11.16 8.75
C ALA A 102 -10.83 11.58 7.85
N THR A 103 -9.64 11.05 8.11
CA THR A 103 -8.44 11.29 7.29
C THR A 103 -8.68 10.87 5.84
N ARG A 104 -9.23 9.66 5.62
CA ARG A 104 -9.53 9.16 4.26
C ARG A 104 -10.57 10.02 3.53
N ILE A 105 -11.61 10.49 4.24
CA ILE A 105 -12.62 11.38 3.64
C ILE A 105 -11.96 12.70 3.19
N MET A 106 -11.08 13.26 4.00
CA MET A 106 -10.37 14.50 3.65
C MET A 106 -9.44 14.30 2.44
N GLU A 107 -8.76 13.17 2.36
CA GLU A 107 -7.90 12.80 1.22
C GLU A 107 -8.73 12.64 -0.07
N GLU A 108 -9.88 11.99 0.00
CA GLU A 108 -10.77 11.83 -1.17
C GLU A 108 -11.32 13.18 -1.65
N MET A 109 -11.66 14.10 -0.73
CA MET A 109 -12.07 15.45 -1.10
C MET A 109 -10.96 16.24 -1.80
N GLU A 110 -9.70 16.08 -1.39
CA GLU A 110 -8.57 16.70 -2.06
C GLU A 110 -8.32 16.05 -3.42
N SER A 111 -8.52 14.73 -3.54
CA SER A 111 -8.48 14.00 -4.81
C SER A 111 -9.52 14.53 -5.81
N ILE A 112 -10.76 14.79 -5.36
CA ILE A 112 -11.79 15.41 -6.20
C ILE A 112 -11.35 16.78 -6.70
N ARG A 113 -10.78 17.61 -5.83
CA ARG A 113 -10.27 18.95 -6.23
C ARG A 113 -9.17 18.83 -7.26
N SER A 114 -8.23 17.91 -7.06
CA SER A 114 -7.11 17.72 -7.98
C SER A 114 -7.53 17.16 -9.33
N SER A 115 -8.58 16.34 -9.40
CA SER A 115 -9.09 15.75 -10.64
C SER A 115 -9.80 16.75 -11.55
N VAL A 116 -10.34 17.84 -10.99
CA VAL A 116 -11.08 18.88 -11.75
C VAL A 116 -10.16 19.99 -12.26
N VAL A 117 -9.06 20.25 -11.58
CA VAL A 117 -8.07 21.26 -12.00
C VAL A 117 -7.12 20.63 -13.02
N GLY A 118 -7.60 20.42 -14.25
CA GLY A 118 -6.90 19.79 -15.37
C GLY A 118 -5.62 20.52 -15.82
N GLY A 119 -4.55 20.25 -15.15
CA GLY A 119 -3.15 20.53 -15.48
C GLY A 119 -2.32 19.39 -14.92
N LYS A 120 -1.03 19.22 -15.27
CA LYS A 120 -0.13 18.27 -14.61
C LYS A 120 -0.14 18.52 -13.09
N SER A 121 -1.23 18.10 -12.42
CA SER A 121 -1.43 18.38 -11.00
C SER A 121 -0.52 17.43 -10.25
N SER A 122 0.52 18.00 -9.68
CA SER A 122 1.35 17.29 -8.71
C SER A 122 0.46 16.78 -7.59
N PHE A 123 0.46 15.47 -7.35
CA PHE A 123 -0.22 14.87 -6.22
C PHE A 123 0.24 15.50 -4.91
N ARG A 124 -0.67 15.59 -3.95
CA ARG A 124 -0.42 16.09 -2.59
C ARG A 124 -0.98 15.10 -1.58
N GLY A 125 -0.62 15.25 -0.31
CA GLY A 125 -1.04 14.34 0.74
C GLY A 125 0.01 13.28 1.01
N THR A 126 -0.39 12.14 1.58
CA THR A 126 0.50 11.05 1.97
C THR A 126 -0.03 9.74 1.40
N VAL A 127 0.80 8.97 0.73
CA VAL A 127 0.52 7.58 0.35
C VAL A 127 1.21 6.65 1.35
N MET A 128 0.44 5.73 1.91
CA MET A 128 0.94 4.70 2.83
C MET A 128 1.17 3.40 2.07
N ILE A 129 2.43 3.02 1.92
CA ILE A 129 2.87 1.80 1.24
C ILE A 129 3.52 0.83 2.21
N GLY A 130 3.14 -0.45 2.10
CA GLY A 130 3.77 -1.55 2.80
C GLY A 130 4.66 -2.37 1.88
N THR A 131 5.84 -2.78 2.36
CA THR A 131 6.75 -3.66 1.62
C THR A 131 7.33 -4.73 2.53
N THR A 132 7.72 -5.87 1.95
CA THR A 132 8.54 -6.81 2.70
C THR A 132 9.96 -6.26 2.89
N PRO A 133 10.71 -6.68 3.93
CA PRO A 133 12.06 -6.16 4.20
C PRO A 133 13.00 -6.24 2.99
N THR A 134 13.01 -7.36 2.28
CA THR A 134 13.88 -7.56 1.10
C THR A 134 13.55 -6.61 -0.05
N VAL A 135 12.29 -6.26 -0.25
CA VAL A 135 11.87 -5.27 -1.25
C VAL A 135 12.21 -3.86 -0.80
N ALA A 136 12.05 -3.55 0.49
CA ALA A 136 12.37 -2.24 1.04
C ALA A 136 13.83 -1.85 0.77
N GLU A 137 14.77 -2.78 0.93
CA GLU A 137 16.21 -2.54 0.74
C GLU A 137 16.56 -1.98 -0.63
N ILE A 138 15.88 -2.44 -1.69
CA ILE A 138 16.25 -2.05 -3.05
C ILE A 138 15.34 -0.97 -3.64
N VAL A 139 14.07 -0.94 -3.24
CA VAL A 139 13.06 -0.10 -3.92
C VAL A 139 12.86 1.25 -3.26
N THR A 140 13.10 1.37 -1.95
CA THR A 140 12.74 2.58 -1.20
C THR A 140 13.37 3.84 -1.81
N VAL A 141 14.68 3.84 -2.06
CA VAL A 141 15.38 5.03 -2.56
C VAL A 141 15.00 5.38 -4.00
N PRO A 142 14.99 4.44 -4.97
CA PRO A 142 14.56 4.73 -6.33
C PRO A 142 13.11 5.24 -6.39
N LEU A 143 12.21 4.64 -5.62
CA LEU A 143 10.80 5.00 -5.60
C LEU A 143 10.58 6.42 -5.04
N VAL A 144 11.24 6.74 -3.91
CA VAL A 144 11.16 8.10 -3.33
C VAL A 144 11.72 9.12 -4.30
N ARG A 145 12.85 8.84 -4.96
CA ARG A 145 13.45 9.75 -5.94
C ARG A 145 12.47 10.04 -7.08
N LYS A 146 11.95 9.02 -7.75
CA LYS A 146 10.98 9.15 -8.84
C LYS A 146 9.75 9.96 -8.42
N ILE A 147 9.20 9.67 -7.25
CA ILE A 147 8.03 10.37 -6.76
C ILE A 147 8.33 11.84 -6.46
N LYS A 148 9.49 12.14 -5.87
CA LYS A 148 9.85 13.52 -5.57
C LYS A 148 10.16 14.35 -6.81
N GLU A 149 10.67 13.73 -7.87
CA GLU A 149 10.89 14.39 -9.17
C GLU A 149 9.56 14.72 -9.85
N GLU A 150 8.58 13.81 -9.86
CA GLU A 150 7.30 14.02 -10.54
C GLU A 150 6.25 14.71 -9.67
N HIS A 151 6.24 14.44 -8.36
CA HIS A 151 5.25 14.92 -7.40
C HIS A 151 5.91 15.39 -6.09
N PRO A 152 6.64 16.52 -6.07
CA PRO A 152 7.43 16.97 -4.92
C PRO A 152 6.60 17.18 -3.63
N ASN A 153 5.31 17.44 -3.76
CA ASN A 153 4.38 17.66 -2.64
C ASN A 153 3.70 16.37 -2.15
N LEU A 154 3.98 15.22 -2.78
CA LEU A 154 3.48 13.91 -2.32
C LEU A 154 4.42 13.38 -1.25
N ALA A 155 3.89 13.15 -0.06
CA ALA A 155 4.58 12.43 1.01
C ALA A 155 4.36 10.94 0.86
N ILE A 156 5.37 10.14 1.23
CA ILE A 156 5.25 8.68 1.28
C ILE A 156 5.62 8.21 2.67
N ARG A 157 4.80 7.32 3.20
CA ARG A 157 5.07 6.60 4.43
C ARG A 157 5.29 5.12 4.11
N PHE A 158 6.50 4.65 4.36
CA PHE A 158 6.84 3.23 4.23
C PHE A 158 6.60 2.49 5.53
N SER A 159 5.99 1.32 5.43
CA SER A 159 5.92 0.34 6.51
C SER A 159 6.51 -0.97 6.00
N SER A 160 7.37 -1.61 6.81
CA SER A 160 7.97 -2.89 6.44
C SER A 160 7.54 -3.98 7.42
N ALA A 161 7.01 -5.07 6.86
CA ALA A 161 6.53 -6.22 7.64
C ALA A 161 6.50 -7.49 6.77
N PHE A 162 6.23 -8.63 7.37
CA PHE A 162 5.96 -9.88 6.64
C PHE A 162 4.61 -9.83 5.93
N SER A 163 4.50 -10.59 4.84
CA SER A 163 3.35 -10.58 3.93
C SER A 163 1.99 -10.62 4.64
N GLY A 164 1.82 -11.45 5.66
CA GLY A 164 0.55 -11.57 6.38
C GLY A 164 0.10 -10.27 7.05
N TYR A 165 1.02 -9.55 7.70
CA TYR A 165 0.72 -8.25 8.32
C TYR A 165 0.40 -7.17 7.28
N LEU A 166 1.13 -7.18 6.15
CA LEU A 166 0.89 -6.22 5.06
C LEU A 166 -0.52 -6.37 4.49
N LEU A 167 -0.98 -7.60 4.28
CA LEU A 167 -2.33 -7.87 3.77
C LEU A 167 -3.41 -7.39 4.75
N ASP A 168 -3.23 -7.67 6.03
CA ASP A 168 -4.13 -7.24 7.10
C ASP A 168 -4.22 -5.70 7.16
N TRP A 169 -3.09 -5.00 7.08
CA TRP A 169 -3.06 -3.54 7.07
C TRP A 169 -3.72 -2.93 5.81
N VAL A 170 -3.59 -3.58 4.64
CA VAL A 170 -4.34 -3.16 3.44
C VAL A 170 -5.84 -3.35 3.68
N GLN A 171 -6.28 -4.48 4.24
CA GLN A 171 -7.70 -4.72 4.53
C GLN A 171 -8.28 -3.70 5.51
N ARG A 172 -7.55 -3.38 6.59
CA ARG A 172 -7.97 -2.36 7.58
C ARG A 172 -7.87 -0.93 7.05
N GLY A 173 -7.24 -0.71 5.89
CA GLY A 173 -7.03 0.63 5.32
C GLY A 173 -5.93 1.43 5.99
N GLU A 174 -5.05 0.78 6.72
CA GLU A 174 -3.82 1.36 7.26
C GLU A 174 -2.77 1.55 6.16
N LEU A 175 -2.85 0.75 5.07
CA LEU A 175 -2.08 0.88 3.85
C LEU A 175 -3.00 1.03 2.65
N GLU A 176 -2.58 1.83 1.67
CA GLU A 176 -3.26 1.98 0.39
C GLU A 176 -2.77 0.96 -0.65
N LEU A 177 -1.51 0.53 -0.50
CA LEU A 177 -0.82 -0.40 -1.37
C LEU A 177 0.17 -1.22 -0.56
N ALA A 178 0.28 -2.51 -0.84
CA ALA A 178 1.37 -3.33 -0.35
C ALA A 178 2.08 -4.07 -1.49
N ILE A 179 3.39 -4.27 -1.35
CA ILE A 179 4.21 -5.16 -2.16
C ILE A 179 4.52 -6.39 -1.33
N SER A 180 4.04 -7.53 -1.76
CA SER A 180 4.01 -8.76 -0.98
C SER A 180 4.33 -9.98 -1.84
N TYR A 181 4.44 -11.14 -1.21
CA TYR A 181 4.71 -12.41 -1.89
C TYR A 181 3.57 -13.40 -1.70
N ASP A 182 3.17 -14.05 -2.79
CA ASP A 182 2.23 -15.17 -2.87
C ASP A 182 1.07 -15.14 -1.84
N PRO A 183 0.30 -14.06 -1.77
CA PRO A 183 -0.83 -14.03 -0.84
C PRO A 183 -1.90 -15.02 -1.27
N GLN A 184 -2.57 -15.64 -0.29
CA GLN A 184 -3.78 -16.38 -0.59
C GLN A 184 -4.84 -15.43 -1.15
N PRO A 185 -5.61 -15.83 -2.18
CA PRO A 185 -6.67 -15.02 -2.73
C PRO A 185 -7.71 -14.65 -1.67
N LEU A 186 -7.99 -13.35 -1.52
CA LEU A 186 -9.03 -12.82 -0.64
C LEU A 186 -9.93 -11.90 -1.45
N HIS A 187 -11.24 -12.04 -1.31
CA HIS A 187 -12.22 -11.22 -2.08
C HIS A 187 -12.11 -9.71 -1.78
N THR A 188 -11.57 -9.36 -0.61
CA THR A 188 -11.35 -7.98 -0.18
C THR A 188 -10.08 -7.35 -0.74
N LEU A 189 -9.25 -8.13 -1.43
CA LEU A 189 -7.96 -7.69 -1.97
C LEU A 189 -7.89 -7.91 -3.48
N ARG A 190 -7.39 -6.91 -4.19
CA ARG A 190 -7.01 -7.00 -5.60
C ARG A 190 -5.51 -7.25 -5.69
N ILE A 191 -5.15 -8.41 -6.19
CA ILE A 191 -3.77 -8.87 -6.34
C ILE A 191 -3.35 -8.68 -7.80
N VAL A 192 -2.25 -7.95 -8.01
CA VAL A 192 -1.67 -7.70 -9.33
C VAL A 192 -0.28 -8.35 -9.36
N PRO A 193 -0.06 -9.41 -10.16
CA PRO A 193 1.26 -10.01 -10.33
C PRO A 193 2.26 -8.99 -10.89
N VAL A 194 3.51 -9.08 -10.44
CA VAL A 194 4.59 -8.19 -10.89
C VAL A 194 5.73 -9.00 -11.51
N MET A 195 6.29 -9.94 -10.77
CA MET A 195 7.42 -10.74 -11.25
C MET A 195 7.54 -12.07 -10.50
N MET A 196 8.22 -13.03 -11.13
CA MET A 196 8.80 -14.18 -10.45
C MET A 196 10.23 -13.84 -10.06
N GLU A 197 10.54 -13.96 -8.76
CA GLU A 197 11.85 -13.65 -8.19
C GLU A 197 12.57 -14.94 -7.82
N ASN A 198 13.85 -15.06 -8.20
CA ASN A 198 14.69 -16.20 -7.85
C ASN A 198 15.40 -15.95 -6.53
N LEU A 199 15.50 -16.98 -5.70
CA LEU A 199 16.32 -16.96 -4.49
C LEU A 199 17.69 -17.59 -4.81
N LEU A 200 18.75 -16.94 -4.37
CA LEU A 200 20.12 -17.38 -4.52
C LEU A 200 20.67 -17.93 -3.21
N LEU A 201 21.57 -18.87 -3.27
CA LEU A 201 22.40 -19.25 -2.12
C LEU A 201 23.34 -18.11 -1.78
N VAL A 202 23.40 -17.74 -0.52
CA VAL A 202 24.17 -16.58 -0.01
C VAL A 202 25.06 -17.05 1.14
N GLY A 203 26.31 -16.64 1.09
CA GLY A 203 27.31 -16.95 2.12
C GLY A 203 28.24 -15.78 2.40
N PRO A 204 29.11 -15.90 3.40
CA PRO A 204 30.19 -14.94 3.61
C PRO A 204 31.11 -14.92 2.36
N ALA A 205 31.90 -13.87 2.20
CA ALA A 205 32.87 -13.78 1.08
C ALA A 205 33.77 -15.04 0.96
N SER A 206 34.15 -15.63 2.11
CA SER A 206 34.97 -16.84 2.18
C SER A 206 34.30 -18.09 1.61
N ALA A 207 32.97 -18.08 1.42
CA ALA A 207 32.27 -19.20 0.77
C ALA A 207 32.56 -19.28 -0.75
N ASN A 208 33.13 -18.21 -1.32
CA ASN A 208 33.51 -18.11 -2.73
C ASN A 208 32.39 -18.50 -3.70
N LEU A 209 31.14 -18.23 -3.34
CA LEU A 209 30.00 -18.42 -4.23
C LEU A 209 30.08 -17.44 -5.40
N ARG A 210 29.63 -17.84 -6.59
CA ARG A 210 29.75 -17.03 -7.81
C ARG A 210 28.43 -16.99 -8.57
N LEU A 211 28.06 -15.83 -9.07
CA LEU A 211 26.81 -15.65 -9.82
C LEU A 211 26.79 -16.40 -11.17
N ASP A 212 27.97 -16.69 -11.72
CA ASP A 212 28.18 -17.46 -12.98
C ASP A 212 28.36 -18.97 -12.73
N ALA A 213 28.32 -19.45 -11.49
CA ALA A 213 28.50 -20.84 -11.11
C ALA A 213 27.32 -21.36 -10.29
N PRO A 214 26.26 -21.86 -10.93
CA PRO A 214 25.08 -22.37 -10.23
C PRO A 214 25.42 -23.53 -9.30
N VAL A 215 24.66 -23.61 -8.19
CA VAL A 215 24.79 -24.65 -7.17
C VAL A 215 23.50 -25.48 -7.14
N SER A 216 23.63 -26.81 -7.17
CA SER A 216 22.50 -27.72 -7.05
C SER A 216 21.81 -27.53 -5.68
N PHE A 217 20.50 -27.44 -5.67
CA PHE A 217 19.71 -27.32 -4.45
C PHE A 217 19.95 -28.52 -3.50
N GLU A 218 20.18 -29.72 -4.05
CA GLU A 218 20.45 -30.93 -3.28
C GLU A 218 21.68 -30.77 -2.38
N SER A 219 22.70 -30.00 -2.80
CA SER A 219 23.92 -29.75 -2.02
C SER A 219 23.65 -29.03 -0.68
N LEU A 220 22.50 -28.41 -0.51
CA LEU A 220 22.11 -27.76 0.74
C LEU A 220 21.93 -28.75 1.90
N ALA A 221 21.76 -30.05 1.61
CA ALA A 221 21.71 -31.11 2.61
C ALA A 221 22.97 -31.15 3.49
N GLU A 222 24.11 -30.76 2.95
CA GLU A 222 25.41 -30.76 3.66
C GLU A 222 25.76 -29.39 4.30
N GLN A 223 24.96 -28.36 4.04
CA GLN A 223 25.23 -27.01 4.50
C GLN A 223 24.53 -26.71 5.84
N GLN A 224 25.19 -25.91 6.69
CA GLN A 224 24.54 -25.27 7.82
C GLN A 224 23.83 -24.02 7.33
N LEU A 225 22.55 -23.86 7.64
CA LEU A 225 21.74 -22.77 7.12
C LEU A 225 21.24 -21.85 8.24
N VAL A 226 21.25 -20.56 7.97
CA VAL A 226 20.55 -19.52 8.73
C VAL A 226 19.23 -19.27 7.99
N LEU A 227 18.11 -19.64 8.56
CA LEU A 227 16.80 -19.56 7.92
C LEU A 227 15.79 -18.83 8.81
N PRO A 228 14.75 -18.24 8.25
CA PRO A 228 13.65 -17.71 9.05
C PRO A 228 12.79 -18.86 9.59
N SER A 229 11.87 -18.52 10.51
CA SER A 229 10.91 -19.45 11.09
C SER A 229 10.00 -20.07 10.02
N ALA A 230 9.39 -21.21 10.34
CA ALA A 230 8.51 -21.95 9.43
C ALA A 230 7.26 -21.17 8.97
N ARG A 231 6.93 -20.04 9.63
CA ARG A 231 5.83 -19.16 9.24
C ARG A 231 6.18 -18.22 8.10
N HIS A 232 7.48 -18.07 7.80
CA HIS A 232 7.96 -17.16 6.77
C HIS A 232 7.84 -17.79 5.38
N SER A 233 7.30 -17.06 4.40
CA SER A 233 7.09 -17.57 3.03
C SER A 233 8.39 -18.07 2.36
N LEU A 234 9.52 -17.43 2.60
CA LEU A 234 10.83 -17.86 2.12
C LEU A 234 11.16 -19.26 2.64
N ARG A 235 10.95 -19.53 3.94
CA ARG A 235 11.19 -20.85 4.54
C ARG A 235 10.29 -21.89 3.92
N VAL A 236 9.02 -21.61 3.73
CA VAL A 236 8.05 -22.51 3.08
C VAL A 236 8.51 -22.91 1.68
N ILE A 237 9.03 -21.95 0.88
CA ILE A 237 9.55 -22.22 -0.47
C ILE A 237 10.74 -23.16 -0.41
N LEU A 238 11.71 -22.89 0.46
CA LEU A 238 12.90 -23.74 0.59
C LEU A 238 12.55 -25.15 1.08
N ASP A 239 11.64 -25.26 2.05
CA ASP A 239 11.17 -26.57 2.54
C ASP A 239 10.39 -27.36 1.46
N ASN A 240 9.69 -26.67 0.54
CA ASN A 240 9.02 -27.30 -0.58
C ASN A 240 10.05 -27.83 -1.59
N CYS A 241 11.03 -27.01 -1.96
CA CYS A 241 12.13 -27.46 -2.83
C CYS A 241 12.92 -28.63 -2.21
N ALA A 242 13.20 -28.58 -0.92
CA ALA A 242 13.88 -29.66 -0.20
C ALA A 242 13.07 -30.98 -0.23
N ARG A 243 11.75 -30.88 -0.09
CA ARG A 243 10.84 -32.03 -0.16
C ARG A 243 10.80 -32.63 -1.56
N GLU A 244 10.84 -31.79 -2.60
CA GLU A 244 10.83 -32.20 -4.00
C GLU A 244 12.06 -33.07 -4.33
N VAL A 245 13.25 -32.70 -3.84
CA VAL A 245 14.49 -33.47 -4.05
C VAL A 245 14.82 -34.45 -2.93
N GLY A 246 13.95 -34.60 -1.94
CA GLY A 246 14.09 -35.62 -0.88
C GLY A 246 15.17 -35.34 0.16
N ILE A 247 15.59 -34.07 0.35
CA ILE A 247 16.59 -33.69 1.35
C ILE A 247 15.96 -33.02 2.59
N LYS A 248 16.75 -32.91 3.64
CA LYS A 248 16.42 -32.13 4.85
C LYS A 248 17.40 -30.97 5.01
N LEU A 249 16.89 -29.77 5.18
CA LEU A 249 17.70 -28.60 5.45
C LEU A 249 18.17 -28.59 6.91
N LYS A 250 19.49 -28.35 7.11
CA LYS A 250 20.09 -28.27 8.45
C LYS A 250 20.11 -26.83 8.90
N THR A 251 19.11 -26.42 9.70
CA THR A 251 19.04 -25.05 10.25
C THR A 251 19.93 -24.94 11.48
N SER A 252 21.00 -24.15 11.38
CA SER A 252 21.91 -23.85 12.50
C SER A 252 21.36 -22.75 13.40
N VAL A 253 20.74 -21.73 12.80
CA VAL A 253 20.14 -20.60 13.50
C VAL A 253 18.83 -20.22 12.80
N GLU A 254 17.79 -19.97 13.57
CA GLU A 254 16.53 -19.43 13.11
C GLU A 254 16.45 -17.92 13.43
N ALA A 255 16.23 -17.08 12.42
CA ALA A 255 16.18 -15.64 12.57
C ALA A 255 15.14 -15.00 11.64
N ASP A 256 14.15 -14.29 12.23
CA ASP A 256 13.07 -13.62 11.49
C ASP A 256 13.40 -12.17 11.11
N SER A 257 14.59 -11.68 11.45
CA SER A 257 15.08 -10.36 11.07
C SER A 257 16.03 -10.46 9.89
N PHE A 258 15.74 -9.73 8.79
CA PHE A 258 16.62 -9.68 7.62
C PHE A 258 18.04 -9.23 7.98
N GLY A 259 18.18 -8.14 8.75
CA GLY A 259 19.50 -7.67 9.20
C GLY A 259 20.26 -8.71 10.04
N ALA A 260 19.58 -9.39 10.98
CA ALA A 260 20.19 -10.44 11.77
C ALA A 260 20.63 -11.64 10.92
N MET A 261 19.85 -12.05 9.92
CA MET A 261 20.24 -13.11 8.98
C MET A 261 21.52 -12.73 8.23
N ILE A 262 21.61 -11.51 7.69
CA ILE A 262 22.80 -10.99 7.01
C ILE A 262 24.01 -11.00 7.93
N ASP A 263 23.87 -10.51 9.16
CA ASP A 263 24.97 -10.48 10.14
C ASP A 263 25.44 -11.89 10.53
N LEU A 264 24.53 -12.83 10.73
CA LEU A 264 24.88 -14.22 11.03
C LEU A 264 25.63 -14.88 9.85
N VAL A 265 25.15 -14.69 8.62
CA VAL A 265 25.81 -15.23 7.43
C VAL A 265 27.19 -14.61 7.24
N ARG A 266 27.32 -13.29 7.34
CA ARG A 266 28.59 -12.58 7.25
C ARG A 266 29.63 -13.07 8.25
N ASN A 267 29.20 -13.46 9.45
CA ASN A 267 30.06 -13.99 10.50
C ASN A 267 30.26 -15.54 10.44
N GLY A 268 29.78 -16.19 9.37
CA GLY A 268 30.07 -17.61 9.12
C GLY A 268 29.22 -18.61 9.92
N PHE A 269 28.08 -18.20 10.49
CA PHE A 269 27.18 -19.10 11.22
C PHE A 269 26.39 -20.05 10.30
N GLY A 270 26.48 -19.87 9.00
CA GLY A 270 25.83 -20.67 7.97
C GLY A 270 25.57 -19.90 6.69
N LEU A 271 25.00 -20.58 5.70
CA LEU A 271 24.53 -19.98 4.45
C LEU A 271 23.04 -19.67 4.58
N THR A 272 22.51 -18.86 3.66
CA THR A 272 21.08 -18.60 3.58
C THR A 272 20.62 -18.55 2.12
N ALA A 273 19.31 -18.42 1.89
CA ALA A 273 18.77 -18.16 0.57
C ALA A 273 18.03 -16.82 0.54
N LEU A 274 18.46 -15.90 -0.31
CA LEU A 274 17.91 -14.54 -0.42
C LEU A 274 17.85 -14.10 -1.88
N PRO A 275 16.97 -13.14 -2.24
CA PRO A 275 17.02 -12.53 -3.57
C PRO A 275 18.25 -11.64 -3.71
N LEU A 276 18.89 -11.68 -4.90
CA LEU A 276 20.08 -10.89 -5.21
C LEU A 276 19.86 -9.39 -4.90
N ALA A 277 18.73 -8.86 -5.29
CA ALA A 277 18.39 -7.46 -5.13
C ALA A 277 18.56 -6.96 -3.69
N SER A 278 18.18 -7.76 -2.69
CA SER A 278 18.24 -7.36 -1.27
C SER A 278 19.66 -7.35 -0.69
N ILE A 279 20.62 -7.97 -1.37
CA ILE A 279 22.03 -8.11 -0.93
C ILE A 279 23.01 -7.59 -1.98
N TYR A 280 22.51 -6.91 -3.01
CA TYR A 280 23.34 -6.48 -4.15
C TYR A 280 24.54 -5.64 -3.72
N THR A 281 24.34 -4.70 -2.82
CA THR A 281 25.41 -3.83 -2.29
C THR A 281 26.45 -4.63 -1.49
N GLN A 282 26.05 -5.65 -0.74
CA GLN A 282 26.95 -6.51 0.02
C GLN A 282 27.77 -7.42 -0.91
N ILE A 283 27.21 -7.85 -2.04
CA ILE A 283 27.94 -8.61 -3.06
C ILE A 283 28.95 -7.70 -3.75
N GLU A 284 28.55 -6.51 -4.21
CA GLU A 284 29.47 -5.56 -4.86
C GLU A 284 30.64 -5.14 -3.96
N SER A 285 30.37 -4.97 -2.66
CA SER A 285 31.41 -4.62 -1.67
C SER A 285 32.25 -5.79 -1.22
N GLY A 286 31.99 -7.01 -1.70
CA GLY A 286 32.74 -8.21 -1.37
C GLY A 286 32.57 -8.68 0.09
N VAL A 287 31.50 -8.26 0.76
CA VAL A 287 31.15 -8.69 2.12
C VAL A 287 30.45 -10.06 2.11
N LEU A 288 29.61 -10.29 1.14
CA LEU A 288 28.90 -11.54 0.89
C LEU A 288 29.27 -12.09 -0.50
N SER A 289 29.01 -13.37 -0.69
CA SER A 289 29.07 -14.04 -1.97
C SER A 289 27.73 -14.75 -2.23
N ALA A 290 27.34 -14.91 -3.51
CA ALA A 290 26.10 -15.58 -3.86
C ALA A 290 26.25 -16.44 -5.12
N ALA A 291 25.42 -17.50 -5.22
CA ALA A 291 25.30 -18.35 -6.39
C ALA A 291 23.84 -18.69 -6.69
N PRO A 292 23.44 -18.79 -7.98
CA PRO A 292 22.11 -19.28 -8.33
C PRO A 292 21.90 -20.72 -7.81
N LEU A 293 20.72 -20.99 -7.25
CA LEU A 293 20.28 -22.33 -6.92
C LEU A 293 19.55 -22.93 -8.12
N VAL A 294 19.86 -24.18 -8.44
CA VAL A 294 19.25 -24.94 -9.55
C VAL A 294 18.81 -26.33 -9.08
N ASP A 295 17.87 -26.92 -9.80
CA ASP A 295 17.40 -28.30 -9.63
C ASP A 295 16.88 -28.61 -8.20
N PRO A 296 15.78 -27.96 -7.74
CA PRO A 296 14.97 -26.95 -8.38
C PRO A 296 15.43 -25.51 -8.10
N ILE A 297 14.94 -24.56 -8.92
CA ILE A 297 15.14 -23.13 -8.68
C ILE A 297 14.09 -22.65 -7.66
N PRO A 298 14.47 -22.19 -6.46
CA PRO A 298 13.53 -21.65 -5.52
C PRO A 298 13.05 -20.26 -6.00
N MET A 299 11.76 -20.15 -6.30
CA MET A 299 11.14 -18.91 -6.80
C MET A 299 9.96 -18.48 -5.95
N ARG A 300 9.68 -17.19 -5.96
CA ARG A 300 8.49 -16.62 -5.34
C ARG A 300 7.88 -15.54 -6.23
N LYS A 301 6.56 -15.43 -6.18
CA LYS A 301 5.81 -14.45 -6.94
C LYS A 301 5.67 -13.17 -6.14
N LEU A 302 6.21 -12.09 -6.68
CA LEU A 302 6.02 -10.74 -6.16
C LEU A 302 4.74 -10.16 -6.74
N VAL A 303 3.94 -9.54 -5.91
CA VAL A 303 2.65 -8.96 -6.29
C VAL A 303 2.45 -7.59 -5.66
N GLN A 304 1.68 -6.75 -6.33
CA GLN A 304 1.04 -5.60 -5.71
C GLN A 304 -0.32 -6.00 -5.13
N VAL A 305 -0.64 -5.48 -3.98
CA VAL A 305 -1.91 -5.74 -3.29
C VAL A 305 -2.59 -4.41 -3.00
N PHE A 306 -3.79 -4.26 -3.54
CA PHE A 306 -4.66 -3.12 -3.31
C PHE A 306 -5.95 -3.58 -2.63
N PRO A 307 -6.67 -2.70 -1.94
CA PRO A 307 -8.04 -3.01 -1.50
C PRO A 307 -8.94 -3.23 -2.72
N ALA A 308 -9.87 -4.19 -2.64
CA ALA A 308 -10.90 -4.44 -3.66
C ALA A 308 -12.25 -3.82 -3.29
N ASP A 309 -12.48 -3.56 -2.02
CA ASP A 309 -13.73 -3.07 -1.43
C ASP A 309 -13.86 -1.53 -1.46
N ARG A 310 -12.81 -0.82 -1.84
CA ARG A 310 -12.77 0.64 -1.93
C ARG A 310 -11.91 1.12 -3.08
N ARG A 311 -12.09 2.38 -3.46
CA ARG A 311 -11.30 3.00 -4.53
C ARG A 311 -9.85 3.21 -4.09
N VAL A 312 -8.93 2.87 -4.97
CA VAL A 312 -7.51 3.20 -4.83
C VAL A 312 -7.31 4.64 -5.27
N SER A 313 -6.62 5.43 -4.47
CA SER A 313 -6.33 6.83 -4.80
C SER A 313 -5.46 6.92 -6.07
N PRO A 314 -5.62 7.97 -6.90
CA PRO A 314 -4.76 8.18 -8.06
C PRO A 314 -3.27 8.24 -7.68
N ALA A 315 -2.95 8.79 -6.51
CA ALA A 315 -1.58 8.84 -5.99
C ALA A 315 -1.03 7.45 -5.64
N ALA A 316 -1.84 6.59 -4.98
CA ALA A 316 -1.44 5.21 -4.68
C ALA A 316 -1.28 4.36 -5.95
N LYS A 317 -2.13 4.59 -6.96
CA LYS A 317 -1.99 3.94 -8.27
C LYS A 317 -0.68 4.37 -8.95
N PHE A 318 -0.38 5.68 -8.97
CA PHE A 318 0.89 6.20 -9.51
C PHE A 318 2.10 5.57 -8.79
N VAL A 319 2.07 5.46 -7.45
CA VAL A 319 3.13 4.81 -6.67
C VAL A 319 3.28 3.33 -7.07
N GLY A 320 2.18 2.63 -7.30
CA GLY A 320 2.18 1.25 -7.79
C GLY A 320 2.78 1.13 -9.19
N ASP A 321 2.38 1.99 -10.12
CA ASP A 321 2.89 2.01 -11.49
C ASP A 321 4.41 2.33 -11.49
N ALA A 322 4.83 3.33 -10.70
CA ALA A 322 6.25 3.68 -10.51
C ALA A 322 7.08 2.51 -9.94
N PHE A 323 6.50 1.74 -9.02
CA PHE A 323 7.14 0.52 -8.51
C PHE A 323 7.37 -0.52 -9.63
N ILE A 324 6.38 -0.75 -10.49
CA ILE A 324 6.52 -1.70 -11.62
C ILE A 324 7.63 -1.26 -12.57
N GLU A 325 7.70 0.02 -12.91
CA GLU A 325 8.75 0.56 -13.77
C GLU A 325 10.16 0.37 -13.16
N ILE A 326 10.29 0.62 -11.85
CA ILE A 326 11.56 0.41 -11.14
C ILE A 326 11.92 -1.08 -11.11
N ALA A 327 10.95 -1.96 -10.83
CA ALA A 327 11.19 -3.40 -10.83
C ALA A 327 11.65 -3.89 -12.22
N ALA A 328 11.01 -3.40 -13.28
CA ALA A 328 11.39 -3.74 -14.65
C ALA A 328 12.82 -3.25 -15.01
N ASP A 329 13.20 -2.03 -14.60
CA ASP A 329 14.57 -1.53 -14.79
C ASP A 329 15.58 -2.39 -14.05
N LEU A 330 15.32 -2.73 -12.79
CA LEU A 330 16.22 -3.54 -11.97
C LEU A 330 16.36 -4.98 -12.51
N VAL A 331 15.29 -5.56 -13.04
CA VAL A 331 15.34 -6.87 -13.71
C VAL A 331 16.13 -6.77 -15.02
N GLY A 332 15.89 -5.73 -15.84
CA GLY A 332 16.61 -5.51 -17.09
C GLY A 332 18.12 -5.26 -16.91
N ARG A 333 18.51 -4.76 -15.73
CA ARG A 333 19.93 -4.56 -15.35
C ARG A 333 20.54 -5.74 -14.61
N GLU A 334 19.83 -6.86 -14.50
CA GLU A 334 20.27 -8.07 -13.77
C GLU A 334 20.55 -7.85 -12.26
N ILE A 335 20.08 -6.74 -11.70
CA ILE A 335 20.19 -6.44 -10.26
C ILE A 335 19.11 -7.20 -9.48
N TRP A 336 17.94 -7.42 -10.09
CA TRP A 336 16.86 -8.21 -9.49
C TRP A 336 16.67 -9.50 -10.27
N ALA A 337 17.17 -10.60 -9.71
CA ALA A 337 17.13 -11.91 -10.38
C ALA A 337 15.69 -12.44 -10.48
N GLY A 338 15.23 -12.69 -11.70
CA GLY A 338 13.87 -13.16 -11.99
C GLY A 338 13.36 -12.67 -13.34
N HIS A 339 12.04 -12.68 -13.54
CA HIS A 339 11.41 -12.16 -14.76
C HIS A 339 10.07 -11.50 -14.45
N MET A 340 9.73 -10.47 -15.21
CA MET A 340 8.44 -9.77 -15.11
C MET A 340 7.28 -10.66 -15.57
N LEU A 341 6.07 -10.47 -15.01
CA LEU A 341 4.83 -11.19 -15.31
C LEU A 341 3.86 -10.35 -16.13
#